data_ddaedd98039ef1294b13112c67fdbfe6
#
_entry.id   ddaedd98039ef1294b13112c67fdbfe6
#
_cell.length_a   1.000
_cell.length_b   1.000
_cell.length_c   1.000
_cell.angle_alpha   90.00
_cell.angle_beta   90.00
_cell.angle_gamma   90.00
#
_symmetry.space_group_name_H-M   'P 1'
#
loop_
_entity.id
_entity.type
_entity.pdbx_description
1 polymer ?
#
loop_
_entity_poly.entity_id
_entity_poly.type
_entity_poly.pdbx_seq_one_letter_code
_entity_poly.pdbx_strand_id
1 'polypeptide(L)'
;TAFAGVVNKVQSKKATELMKVQFEVTVAAGDYSDGSVTLSKTSRAYAATGNKAYLDAYNKELTVDKNRENSVEVMHKYGLSESEEAALKGMSDASNYLAGLEAQSFTMVEQGDLKGALDLLYSQDYQEKEQEVSDYYDTLYDEVAERTQGESHAAAQVAAVTQFLSLFLLIPTILFVLLTVFFVRAELMKPLLAIKNCMLGLSQGELMNTHLAL
;
A
#
# COMPACT_ATOMS: atom_id res chain seq x y z
N THR A 1 -13.35 -17.18 -16.51
CA THR A 1 -11.89 -16.93 -16.66
C THR A 1 -11.56 -15.46 -16.89
N ALA A 2 -12.22 -14.76 -17.86
CA ALA A 2 -11.97 -13.33 -18.11
C ALA A 2 -12.31 -12.47 -16.88
N PHE A 3 -13.43 -12.73 -16.20
CA PHE A 3 -13.83 -12.02 -15.00
C PHE A 3 -12.82 -12.17 -13.85
N ALA A 4 -12.34 -13.39 -13.57
CA ALA A 4 -11.32 -13.61 -12.54
C ALA A 4 -10.00 -12.90 -12.88
N GLY A 5 -9.62 -12.85 -14.16
CA GLY A 5 -8.44 -12.10 -14.61
C GLY A 5 -8.58 -10.59 -14.38
N VAL A 6 -9.76 -10.03 -14.60
CA VAL A 6 -10.05 -8.61 -14.33
C VAL A 6 -9.99 -8.33 -12.83
N VAL A 7 -10.64 -9.16 -12.00
CA VAL A 7 -10.60 -9.00 -10.53
C VAL A 7 -9.18 -9.08 -10.01
N ASN A 8 -8.39 -10.08 -10.42
CA ASN A 8 -6.99 -10.21 -10.01
C ASN A 8 -6.16 -8.99 -10.39
N LYS A 9 -6.35 -8.45 -11.60
CA LYS A 9 -5.65 -7.24 -12.05
C LYS A 9 -6.01 -6.02 -11.20
N VAL A 10 -7.29 -5.86 -10.87
CA VAL A 10 -7.76 -4.76 -10.00
C VAL A 10 -7.18 -4.88 -8.59
N GLN A 11 -7.21 -6.09 -8.00
CA GLN A 11 -6.68 -6.32 -6.67
C GLN A 11 -5.16 -6.17 -6.60
N SER A 12 -4.43 -6.65 -7.62
CA SER A 12 -2.98 -6.43 -7.73
C SER A 12 -2.63 -4.95 -7.84
N LYS A 13 -3.40 -4.18 -8.62
CA LYS A 13 -3.22 -2.73 -8.70
C LYS A 13 -3.49 -2.05 -7.35
N LYS A 14 -4.58 -2.44 -6.66
CA LYS A 14 -4.88 -1.92 -5.33
C LYS A 14 -3.74 -2.21 -4.34
N ALA A 15 -3.21 -3.42 -4.30
CA ALA A 15 -2.09 -3.79 -3.43
C ALA A 15 -0.84 -2.94 -3.72
N THR A 16 -0.52 -2.69 -5.00
CA THR A 16 0.61 -1.84 -5.39
C THR A 16 0.41 -0.39 -4.94
N GLU A 17 -0.78 0.17 -5.09
CA GLU A 17 -1.08 1.53 -4.62
C GLU A 17 -1.00 1.64 -3.09
N LEU A 18 -1.48 0.64 -2.35
CA LEU A 18 -1.37 0.60 -0.88
C LEU A 18 0.09 0.55 -0.41
N MET A 19 0.93 -0.25 -1.06
CA MET A 19 2.36 -0.28 -0.77
C MET A 19 3.03 1.06 -1.05
N LYS A 20 2.60 1.74 -2.12
CA LYS A 20 3.08 3.08 -2.43
C LYS A 20 2.64 4.09 -1.38
N VAL A 21 1.38 4.07 -0.96
CA VAL A 21 0.87 4.92 0.12
C VAL A 21 1.67 4.70 1.39
N GLN A 22 1.86 3.45 1.82
CA GLN A 22 2.67 3.12 2.99
C GLN A 22 4.08 3.70 2.87
N PHE A 23 4.77 3.45 1.76
CA PHE A 23 6.12 3.93 1.54
C PHE A 23 6.22 5.46 1.59
N GLU A 24 5.39 6.15 0.83
CA GLU A 24 5.45 7.62 0.72
C GLU A 24 5.08 8.32 2.05
N VAL A 25 4.06 7.80 2.76
CA VAL A 25 3.65 8.37 4.06
C VAL A 25 4.71 8.11 5.13
N THR A 26 5.28 6.90 5.20
CA THR A 26 6.31 6.59 6.19
C THR A 26 7.63 7.32 5.93
N VAL A 27 8.01 7.51 4.67
CA VAL A 27 9.18 8.34 4.30
C VAL A 27 8.92 9.79 4.70
N ALA A 28 7.76 10.34 4.37
CA ALA A 28 7.43 11.72 4.75
C ALA A 28 7.38 11.92 6.27
N ALA A 29 6.85 10.94 7.03
CA ALA A 29 6.88 10.99 8.49
C ALA A 29 8.33 10.99 9.03
N GLY A 30 9.21 10.20 8.41
CA GLY A 30 10.64 10.21 8.71
C GLY A 30 11.29 11.58 8.44
N ASP A 31 11.05 12.16 7.27
CA ASP A 31 11.56 13.49 6.89
C ASP A 31 11.04 14.57 7.85
N TYR A 32 9.79 14.47 8.31
CA TYR A 32 9.26 15.34 9.34
C TYR A 32 10.04 15.23 10.65
N SER A 33 10.27 14.01 11.12
CA SER A 33 11.04 13.73 12.34
C SER A 33 12.47 14.27 12.22
N ASP A 34 13.14 14.02 11.10
CA ASP A 34 14.49 14.50 10.83
C ASP A 34 14.57 16.04 10.80
N GLY A 35 13.57 16.70 10.24
CA GLY A 35 13.43 18.16 10.31
C GLY A 35 13.34 18.66 11.76
N SER A 36 12.51 18.03 12.59
CA SER A 36 12.39 18.35 14.02
C SER A 36 13.69 18.13 14.78
N VAL A 37 14.37 17.00 14.55
CA VAL A 37 15.69 16.69 15.15
C VAL A 37 16.75 17.74 14.70
N THR A 38 16.71 18.18 13.47
CA THR A 38 17.62 19.22 12.94
C THR A 38 17.42 20.54 13.66
N LEU A 39 16.18 20.94 13.91
CA LEU A 39 15.86 22.15 14.67
C LEU A 39 16.38 22.04 16.12
N SER A 40 16.05 20.96 16.83
CA SER A 40 16.53 20.73 18.19
C SER A 40 18.05 20.69 18.32
N LYS A 41 18.72 20.07 17.33
CA LYS A 41 20.18 19.96 17.30
C LYS A 41 20.88 21.31 17.07
N THR A 42 20.36 22.08 16.12
CA THR A 42 20.94 23.39 15.78
C THR A 42 20.64 24.44 16.84
N SER A 43 19.46 24.39 17.50
CA SER A 43 19.10 25.26 18.61
C SER A 43 20.02 25.03 19.82
N ARG A 44 20.25 23.76 20.19
CA ARG A 44 21.20 23.41 21.27
C ARG A 44 22.63 23.83 20.95
N ALA A 45 23.07 23.64 19.70
CA ALA A 45 24.41 24.07 19.29
C ALA A 45 24.55 25.60 19.35
N TYR A 46 23.50 26.35 18.96
CA TYR A 46 23.50 27.80 19.11
C TYR A 46 23.50 28.24 20.57
N ALA A 47 22.64 27.63 21.41
CA ALA A 47 22.61 27.91 22.84
C ALA A 47 23.95 27.63 23.53
N ALA A 48 24.65 26.57 23.14
CA ALA A 48 25.95 26.20 23.72
C ALA A 48 27.09 27.15 23.34
N THR A 49 27.04 27.78 22.15
CA THR A 49 28.21 28.43 21.56
C THR A 49 28.02 29.92 21.23
N GLY A 50 26.77 30.37 21.09
CA GLY A 50 26.44 31.69 20.54
C GLY A 50 26.84 31.86 19.06
N ASN A 51 27.26 30.76 18.37
CA ASN A 51 27.71 30.85 16.99
C ASN A 51 26.53 30.93 16.04
N LYS A 52 26.38 32.07 15.36
CA LYS A 52 25.29 32.38 14.44
C LYS A 52 25.14 31.37 13.28
N ALA A 53 26.19 30.66 12.92
CA ALA A 53 26.10 29.64 11.87
C ALA A 53 25.07 28.54 12.22
N TYR A 54 24.88 28.23 13.51
CA TYR A 54 23.85 27.29 13.94
C TYR A 54 22.45 27.89 13.91
N LEU A 55 22.30 29.19 14.21
CA LEU A 55 21.04 29.89 14.05
C LEU A 55 20.66 30.03 12.55
N ASP A 56 21.64 30.27 11.68
CA ASP A 56 21.41 30.30 10.24
C ASP A 56 20.96 28.92 9.71
N ALA A 57 21.56 27.83 10.22
CA ALA A 57 21.14 26.45 9.88
C ALA A 57 19.72 26.15 10.38
N TYR A 58 19.37 26.56 11.59
CA TYR A 58 18.01 26.48 12.12
C TYR A 58 17.00 27.21 11.23
N ASN A 59 17.30 28.48 10.89
CA ASN A 59 16.45 29.29 10.03
C ASN A 59 16.34 28.71 8.60
N LYS A 60 17.41 28.09 8.10
CA LYS A 60 17.38 27.42 6.80
C LYS A 60 16.39 26.28 6.79
N GLU A 61 16.35 25.43 7.83
CA GLU A 61 15.36 24.37 7.96
C GLU A 61 13.93 24.94 7.94
N LEU A 62 13.67 26.01 8.70
CA LEU A 62 12.35 26.62 8.80
C LEU A 62 11.87 27.30 7.50
N THR A 63 12.78 27.89 6.71
CA THR A 63 12.38 28.81 5.64
C THR A 63 12.72 28.32 4.24
N VAL A 64 13.71 27.45 4.11
CA VAL A 64 14.23 26.95 2.82
C VAL A 64 13.96 25.46 2.66
N ASP A 65 14.49 24.63 3.56
CA ASP A 65 14.38 23.18 3.45
C ASP A 65 12.95 22.73 3.76
N LYS A 66 12.34 23.26 4.81
CA LYS A 66 10.92 23.07 5.19
C LYS A 66 10.51 21.60 5.23
N ASN A 67 11.39 20.75 5.76
CA ASN A 67 11.17 19.30 5.74
C ASN A 67 9.85 18.93 6.42
N ARG A 68 9.49 19.56 7.53
CA ARG A 68 8.24 19.31 8.24
C ARG A 68 7.01 19.69 7.43
N GLU A 69 6.97 20.90 6.87
CA GLU A 69 5.85 21.41 6.07
C GLU A 69 5.66 20.61 4.78
N ASN A 70 6.76 20.34 4.06
CA ASN A 70 6.73 19.52 2.85
C ASN A 70 6.25 18.09 3.14
N SER A 71 6.66 17.52 4.26
CA SER A 71 6.25 16.18 4.70
C SER A 71 4.75 16.12 4.99
N VAL A 72 4.18 17.12 5.65
CA VAL A 72 2.74 17.23 5.90
C VAL A 72 1.97 17.27 4.57
N GLU A 73 2.44 18.06 3.59
CA GLU A 73 1.82 18.11 2.26
C GLU A 73 1.84 16.74 1.55
N VAL A 74 2.95 16.02 1.65
CA VAL A 74 3.08 14.68 1.08
C VAL A 74 2.11 13.71 1.77
N MET A 75 2.07 13.68 3.10
CA MET A 75 1.17 12.80 3.85
C MET A 75 -0.31 13.05 3.50
N HIS A 76 -0.75 14.31 3.49
CA HIS A 76 -2.11 14.67 3.10
C HIS A 76 -2.43 14.29 1.63
N LYS A 77 -1.48 14.40 0.71
CA LYS A 77 -1.64 13.99 -0.69
C LYS A 77 -1.99 12.51 -0.85
N TYR A 78 -1.45 11.66 0.01
CA TYR A 78 -1.72 10.22 -0.02
C TYR A 78 -2.93 9.81 0.82
N GLY A 79 -3.49 10.73 1.58
CA GLY A 79 -4.68 10.54 2.41
C GLY A 79 -4.38 9.77 3.68
N LEU A 80 -4.68 10.40 4.81
CA LEU A 80 -4.56 9.81 6.14
C LEU A 80 -5.92 9.38 6.66
N SER A 81 -5.96 8.36 7.50
CA SER A 81 -7.12 8.02 8.31
C SER A 81 -7.30 9.02 9.45
N GLU A 82 -8.42 8.98 10.15
CA GLU A 82 -8.69 9.86 11.28
C GLU A 82 -7.65 9.66 12.41
N SER A 83 -7.23 8.42 12.67
CA SER A 83 -6.19 8.11 13.67
C SER A 83 -4.81 8.60 13.24
N GLU A 84 -4.45 8.40 11.96
CA GLU A 84 -3.20 8.89 11.39
C GLU A 84 -3.12 10.43 11.41
N GLU A 85 -4.23 11.12 11.10
CA GLU A 85 -4.33 12.59 11.22
C GLU A 85 -4.17 13.07 12.67
N ALA A 86 -4.74 12.32 13.63
CA ALA A 86 -4.58 12.63 15.04
C ALA A 86 -3.12 12.48 15.50
N ALA A 87 -2.42 11.44 15.04
CA ALA A 87 -0.99 11.25 15.32
C ALA A 87 -0.12 12.35 14.68
N LEU A 88 -0.37 12.69 13.41
CA LEU A 88 0.30 13.79 12.72
C LEU A 88 0.09 15.12 13.44
N LYS A 89 -1.14 15.38 13.88
CA LYS A 89 -1.46 16.59 14.64
C LYS A 89 -0.72 16.61 15.96
N GLY A 90 -0.69 15.51 16.71
CA GLY A 90 0.05 15.41 17.98
C GLY A 90 1.54 15.68 17.79
N MET A 91 2.14 15.07 16.77
CA MET A 91 3.54 15.29 16.38
C MET A 91 3.81 16.76 16.06
N SER A 92 2.91 17.40 15.31
CA SER A 92 3.00 18.83 14.95
C SER A 92 2.85 19.73 16.17
N ASP A 93 1.91 19.47 17.05
CA ASP A 93 1.66 20.28 18.24
C ASP A 93 2.87 20.22 19.19
N ALA A 94 3.43 19.01 19.42
CA ALA A 94 4.64 18.84 20.24
C ALA A 94 5.85 19.54 19.62
N SER A 95 6.07 19.38 18.30
CA SER A 95 7.17 20.03 17.59
C SER A 95 7.06 21.56 17.59
N ASN A 96 5.85 22.12 17.48
CA ASN A 96 5.63 23.56 17.54
C ASN A 96 5.86 24.10 18.98
N TYR A 97 5.54 23.31 20.01
CA TYR A 97 5.86 23.66 21.37
C TYR A 97 7.38 23.76 21.59
N LEU A 98 8.15 22.77 21.08
CA LEU A 98 9.63 22.82 21.10
C LEU A 98 10.16 24.07 20.41
N ALA A 99 9.65 24.43 19.24
CA ALA A 99 10.06 25.64 18.52
C ALA A 99 9.81 26.92 19.35
N GLY A 100 8.78 26.95 20.18
CA GLY A 100 8.52 28.03 21.13
C GLY A 100 9.61 28.15 22.20
N LEU A 101 10.07 27.03 22.77
CA LEU A 101 11.18 27.00 23.74
C LEU A 101 12.52 27.34 23.09
N GLU A 102 12.74 26.89 21.85
CA GLU A 102 13.93 27.22 21.08
C GLU A 102 14.04 28.73 20.80
N ALA A 103 12.94 29.36 20.40
CA ALA A 103 12.90 30.82 20.23
C ALA A 103 13.19 31.60 21.52
N GLN A 104 12.71 31.09 22.67
CA GLN A 104 13.06 31.66 23.98
C GLN A 104 14.56 31.51 24.27
N SER A 105 15.13 30.35 24.00
CA SER A 105 16.58 30.12 24.17
C SER A 105 17.42 31.08 23.34
N PHE A 106 17.01 31.38 22.10
CA PHE A 106 17.73 32.33 21.23
C PHE A 106 17.73 33.75 21.84
N THR A 107 16.63 34.18 22.41
CA THR A 107 16.56 35.45 23.13
C THR A 107 17.52 35.48 24.32
N MET A 108 17.65 34.38 25.05
CA MET A 108 18.61 34.27 26.16
C MET A 108 20.05 34.32 25.67
N VAL A 109 20.37 33.66 24.57
CA VAL A 109 21.71 33.73 23.91
C VAL A 109 22.06 35.15 23.53
N GLU A 110 21.15 35.91 22.93
CA GLU A 110 21.33 37.29 22.55
C GLU A 110 21.56 38.22 23.77
N GLN A 111 20.99 37.86 24.91
CA GLN A 111 21.22 38.56 26.19
C GLN A 111 22.51 38.14 26.90
N GLY A 112 23.26 37.16 26.34
CA GLY A 112 24.49 36.62 26.93
C GLY A 112 24.28 35.52 27.94
N ASP A 113 23.04 35.05 28.17
CA ASP A 113 22.72 33.95 29.08
C ASP A 113 22.74 32.60 28.38
N LEU A 114 23.93 32.17 27.96
CA LEU A 114 24.11 30.85 27.31
C LEU A 114 23.73 29.69 28.25
N LYS A 115 23.99 29.88 29.58
CA LYS A 115 23.65 28.84 30.52
C LYS A 115 22.15 28.65 30.68
N GLY A 116 21.39 29.73 30.83
CA GLY A 116 19.95 29.67 30.91
C GLY A 116 19.31 29.11 29.63
N ALA A 117 19.86 29.46 28.47
CA ALA A 117 19.43 28.93 27.19
C ALA A 117 19.61 27.39 27.11
N LEU A 118 20.77 26.89 27.56
CA LEU A 118 21.02 25.45 27.62
C LEU A 118 20.13 24.75 28.66
N ASP A 119 20.01 25.32 29.85
CA ASP A 119 19.16 24.77 30.90
C ASP A 119 17.69 24.61 30.43
N LEU A 120 17.21 25.55 29.60
CA LEU A 120 15.89 25.49 28.98
C LEU A 120 15.79 24.32 27.97
N LEU A 121 16.75 24.19 27.03
CA LEU A 121 16.72 23.18 25.98
C LEU A 121 17.10 21.77 26.45
N TYR A 122 17.55 21.63 27.69
CA TYR A 122 17.77 20.34 28.37
C TYR A 122 16.83 20.14 29.57
N SER A 123 15.82 20.99 29.72
CA SER A 123 14.79 20.85 30.73
C SER A 123 14.00 19.56 30.56
N GLN A 124 13.40 19.08 31.63
CA GLN A 124 12.54 17.91 31.58
C GLN A 124 11.36 18.14 30.60
N ASP A 125 10.74 19.33 30.63
CA ASP A 125 9.65 19.70 29.74
C ASP A 125 10.05 19.62 28.25
N TYR A 126 11.25 20.11 27.90
CA TYR A 126 11.77 20.00 26.54
C TYR A 126 11.98 18.53 26.14
N GLN A 127 12.58 17.72 27.00
CA GLN A 127 12.83 16.31 26.73
C GLN A 127 11.54 15.49 26.61
N GLU A 128 10.53 15.79 27.44
CA GLU A 128 9.21 15.16 27.35
C GLU A 128 8.55 15.47 26.01
N LYS A 129 8.67 16.70 25.52
CA LYS A 129 8.12 17.08 24.22
C LYS A 129 8.89 16.49 23.03
N GLU A 130 10.19 16.35 23.11
CA GLU A 130 10.97 15.58 22.12
C GLU A 130 10.51 14.11 22.07
N GLN A 131 10.25 13.51 23.24
CA GLN A 131 9.74 12.15 23.30
C GLN A 131 8.33 12.05 22.72
N GLU A 132 7.45 13.02 23.01
CA GLU A 132 6.11 13.06 22.40
C GLU A 132 6.16 13.11 20.86
N VAL A 133 7.09 13.86 20.25
CA VAL A 133 7.28 13.88 18.79
C VAL A 133 7.64 12.47 18.28
N SER A 134 8.54 11.78 18.99
CA SER A 134 8.95 10.41 18.64
C SER A 134 7.80 9.42 18.81
N ASP A 135 7.05 9.51 19.90
CA ASP A 135 5.94 8.60 20.19
C ASP A 135 4.81 8.75 19.16
N TYR A 136 4.50 9.98 18.73
CA TYR A 136 3.53 10.23 17.68
C TYR A 136 4.02 9.79 16.31
N TYR A 137 5.33 9.93 16.03
CA TYR A 137 5.94 9.37 14.82
C TYR A 137 5.77 7.85 14.77
N ASP A 138 6.12 7.15 15.85
CA ASP A 138 5.98 5.69 15.93
C ASP A 138 4.49 5.28 15.78
N THR A 139 3.59 6.02 16.43
CA THR A 139 2.14 5.79 16.31
C THR A 139 1.68 5.94 14.86
N LEU A 140 2.08 7.02 14.18
CA LEU A 140 1.73 7.25 12.78
C LEU A 140 2.27 6.15 11.87
N TYR A 141 3.52 5.73 12.09
CA TYR A 141 4.16 4.66 11.34
C TYR A 141 3.39 3.34 11.47
N ASP A 142 3.06 2.95 12.70
CA ASP A 142 2.36 1.70 13.01
C ASP A 142 0.92 1.72 12.44
N GLU A 143 0.19 2.81 12.60
CA GLU A 143 -1.16 2.98 12.08
C GLU A 143 -1.22 2.86 10.55
N VAL A 144 -0.30 3.53 9.85
CA VAL A 144 -0.19 3.44 8.38
C VAL A 144 0.15 2.01 7.94
N ALA A 145 1.07 1.35 8.64
CA ALA A 145 1.45 -0.02 8.35
C ALA A 145 0.27 -0.98 8.55
N GLU A 146 -0.44 -0.89 9.68
CA GLU A 146 -1.58 -1.73 10.00
C GLU A 146 -2.73 -1.54 8.99
N ARG A 147 -3.09 -0.30 8.67
CA ARG A 147 -4.13 0.01 7.68
C ARG A 147 -3.79 -0.56 6.32
N THR A 148 -2.60 -0.29 5.80
CA THR A 148 -2.21 -0.70 4.44
C THR A 148 -2.04 -2.21 4.33
N GLN A 149 -1.52 -2.89 5.36
CA GLN A 149 -1.45 -4.34 5.42
C GLN A 149 -2.83 -4.97 5.52
N GLY A 150 -3.71 -4.46 6.39
CA GLY A 150 -5.09 -4.93 6.54
C GLY A 150 -5.86 -4.86 5.22
N GLU A 151 -5.79 -3.72 4.53
CA GLU A 151 -6.43 -3.56 3.22
C GLU A 151 -5.81 -4.44 2.13
N SER A 152 -4.50 -4.67 2.16
CA SER A 152 -3.81 -5.56 1.24
C SER A 152 -4.22 -7.02 1.45
N HIS A 153 -4.33 -7.47 2.70
CA HIS A 153 -4.84 -8.80 3.05
C HIS A 153 -6.29 -8.99 2.61
N ALA A 154 -7.15 -8.01 2.83
CA ALA A 154 -8.54 -8.06 2.37
C ALA A 154 -8.62 -8.17 0.84
N ALA A 155 -7.80 -7.41 0.10
CA ALA A 155 -7.71 -7.51 -1.35
C ALA A 155 -7.24 -8.89 -1.82
N ALA A 156 -6.26 -9.49 -1.16
CA ALA A 156 -5.77 -10.83 -1.45
C ALA A 156 -6.84 -11.92 -1.21
N GLN A 157 -7.62 -11.80 -0.13
CA GLN A 157 -8.73 -12.71 0.15
C GLN A 157 -9.82 -12.64 -0.93
N VAL A 158 -10.21 -11.43 -1.36
CA VAL A 158 -11.18 -11.26 -2.46
C VAL A 158 -10.67 -11.91 -3.74
N ALA A 159 -9.40 -11.73 -4.08
CA ALA A 159 -8.78 -12.35 -5.24
C ALA A 159 -8.80 -13.88 -5.15
N ALA A 160 -8.44 -14.45 -4.00
CA ALA A 160 -8.45 -15.89 -3.76
C ALA A 160 -9.86 -16.49 -3.91
N VAL A 161 -10.86 -15.90 -3.25
CA VAL A 161 -12.27 -16.36 -3.34
C VAL A 161 -12.75 -16.31 -4.79
N THR A 162 -12.47 -15.23 -5.52
CA THR A 162 -12.86 -15.09 -6.93
C THR A 162 -12.21 -16.16 -7.81
N GLN A 163 -10.93 -16.48 -7.54
CA GLN A 163 -10.21 -17.52 -8.26
C GLN A 163 -10.80 -18.90 -7.98
N PHE A 164 -11.11 -19.22 -6.75
CA PHE A 164 -11.80 -20.48 -6.38
C PHE A 164 -13.17 -20.61 -7.06
N LEU A 165 -13.99 -19.55 -7.04
CA LEU A 165 -15.28 -19.55 -7.71
C LEU A 165 -15.14 -19.78 -9.23
N SER A 166 -14.15 -19.15 -9.86
CA SER A 166 -13.91 -19.31 -11.29
C SER A 166 -13.48 -20.72 -11.68
N LEU A 167 -12.66 -21.38 -10.85
CA LEU A 167 -12.27 -22.77 -11.03
C LEU A 167 -13.46 -23.70 -10.83
N PHE A 168 -14.29 -23.47 -9.81
CA PHE A 168 -15.48 -24.24 -9.54
C PHE A 168 -16.49 -24.19 -10.70
N LEU A 169 -16.63 -23.07 -11.37
CA LEU A 169 -17.48 -22.92 -12.56
C LEU A 169 -16.86 -23.52 -13.84
N LEU A 170 -15.56 -23.62 -13.93
CA LEU A 170 -14.85 -24.21 -15.07
C LEU A 170 -15.08 -25.73 -15.15
N ILE A 171 -15.10 -26.44 -14.04
CA ILE A 171 -15.26 -27.91 -14.00
C ILE A 171 -16.57 -28.35 -14.65
N PRO A 172 -17.77 -27.82 -14.27
CA PRO A 172 -19.02 -28.24 -14.91
C PRO A 172 -19.11 -27.81 -16.39
N THR A 173 -18.48 -26.69 -16.79
CA THR A 173 -18.46 -26.30 -18.19
C THR A 173 -17.65 -27.27 -19.05
N ILE A 174 -16.49 -27.71 -18.59
CA ILE A 174 -15.66 -28.73 -19.26
C ILE A 174 -16.43 -30.05 -19.33
N LEU A 175 -17.04 -30.46 -18.21
CA LEU A 175 -17.84 -31.70 -18.18
C LEU A 175 -19.00 -31.63 -19.16
N PHE A 176 -19.72 -30.52 -19.22
CA PHE A 176 -20.81 -30.30 -20.17
C PHE A 176 -20.33 -30.43 -21.61
N VAL A 177 -19.20 -29.81 -21.98
CA VAL A 177 -18.61 -29.92 -23.31
C VAL A 177 -18.23 -31.39 -23.63
N LEU A 178 -17.60 -32.09 -22.71
CA LEU A 178 -17.25 -33.50 -22.90
C LEU A 178 -18.49 -34.39 -23.09
N LEU A 179 -19.53 -34.19 -22.29
CA LEU A 179 -20.79 -34.90 -22.44
C LEU A 179 -21.48 -34.60 -23.78
N THR A 180 -21.44 -33.35 -24.23
CA THR A 180 -22.02 -32.97 -25.55
C THR A 180 -21.25 -33.64 -26.68
N VAL A 181 -19.91 -33.64 -26.65
CA VAL A 181 -19.08 -34.33 -27.65
C VAL A 181 -19.35 -35.83 -27.65
N PHE A 182 -19.46 -36.44 -26.45
CA PHE A 182 -19.75 -37.85 -26.31
C PHE A 182 -21.14 -38.21 -26.90
N PHE A 183 -22.17 -37.41 -26.57
CA PHE A 183 -23.53 -37.58 -27.09
C PHE A 183 -23.59 -37.45 -28.60
N VAL A 184 -22.99 -36.39 -29.17
CA VAL A 184 -22.91 -36.20 -30.62
C VAL A 184 -22.21 -37.39 -31.30
N ARG A 185 -21.14 -37.89 -30.72
CA ARG A 185 -20.43 -39.06 -31.29
C ARG A 185 -21.22 -40.35 -31.22
N ALA A 186 -21.91 -40.57 -30.09
CA ALA A 186 -22.67 -41.79 -29.87
C ALA A 186 -23.97 -41.84 -30.64
N GLU A 187 -24.76 -40.75 -30.62
CA GLU A 187 -26.14 -40.71 -31.16
C GLU A 187 -26.24 -40.23 -32.60
N LEU A 188 -25.29 -39.45 -33.05
CA LEU A 188 -25.33 -38.88 -34.41
C LEU A 188 -24.27 -39.46 -35.33
N MET A 189 -23.03 -39.49 -34.93
CA MET A 189 -21.96 -39.90 -35.87
C MET A 189 -21.90 -41.41 -36.11
N LYS A 190 -22.15 -42.26 -35.08
CA LYS A 190 -22.15 -43.73 -35.28
C LYS A 190 -23.24 -44.17 -36.23
N PRO A 191 -24.53 -43.75 -36.08
CA PRO A 191 -25.57 -44.14 -37.01
C PRO A 191 -25.32 -43.58 -38.44
N LEU A 192 -24.85 -42.34 -38.55
CA LEU A 192 -24.49 -41.74 -39.85
C LEU A 192 -23.38 -42.51 -40.60
N LEU A 193 -22.34 -42.96 -39.84
CA LEU A 193 -21.29 -43.78 -40.42
C LEU A 193 -21.82 -45.16 -40.84
N ALA A 194 -22.74 -45.77 -40.05
CA ALA A 194 -23.38 -47.02 -40.39
C ALA A 194 -24.24 -46.89 -41.69
N ILE A 195 -25.03 -45.82 -41.82
CA ILE A 195 -25.80 -45.48 -43.03
C ILE A 195 -24.86 -45.26 -44.21
N LYS A 196 -23.80 -44.48 -44.07
CA LYS A 196 -22.79 -44.24 -45.11
C LYS A 196 -22.15 -45.57 -45.59
N ASN A 197 -21.77 -46.43 -44.65
CA ASN A 197 -21.15 -47.74 -45.00
C ASN A 197 -22.17 -48.68 -45.67
N CYS A 198 -23.43 -48.64 -45.24
CA CYS A 198 -24.52 -49.39 -45.87
C CYS A 198 -24.76 -48.86 -47.31
N MET A 199 -24.77 -47.56 -47.53
CA MET A 199 -24.92 -46.95 -48.88
C MET A 199 -23.72 -47.26 -49.78
N LEU A 200 -22.51 -47.25 -49.24
CA LEU A 200 -21.29 -47.64 -49.98
C LEU A 200 -21.32 -49.11 -50.37
N GLY A 201 -21.73 -50.02 -49.48
CA GLY A 201 -21.92 -51.45 -49.78
C GLY A 201 -22.96 -51.68 -50.88
N LEU A 202 -24.09 -50.93 -50.81
CA LEU A 202 -25.12 -50.93 -51.89
C LEU A 202 -24.55 -50.46 -53.22
N SER A 203 -23.75 -49.41 -53.22
CA SER A 203 -23.15 -48.85 -54.45
C SER A 203 -22.08 -49.75 -55.08
N GLN A 204 -21.48 -50.61 -54.27
CA GLN A 204 -20.46 -51.61 -54.71
C GLN A 204 -21.03 -52.97 -55.07
N GLY A 205 -22.36 -53.14 -55.00
CA GLY A 205 -23.03 -54.37 -55.47
C GLY A 205 -22.99 -55.56 -54.49
N GLU A 206 -22.61 -55.31 -53.21
CA GLU A 206 -22.52 -56.39 -52.16
C GLU A 206 -23.89 -56.97 -51.69
N LEU A 207 -25.03 -56.41 -52.16
CA LEU A 207 -26.37 -56.91 -51.79
C LEU A 207 -26.85 -58.12 -52.59
N MET A 208 -26.08 -58.63 -53.51
CA MET A 208 -26.54 -59.77 -54.31
C MET A 208 -26.18 -61.15 -53.72
N ASN A 209 -25.51 -61.24 -52.52
CA ASN A 209 -25.03 -62.52 -51.99
C ASN A 209 -25.80 -63.06 -50.73
N THR A 210 -26.87 -62.46 -50.28
CA THR A 210 -27.56 -62.95 -49.10
C THR A 210 -28.90 -63.69 -49.39
N HIS A 211 -29.28 -63.89 -50.65
CA HIS A 211 -30.51 -64.55 -51.01
C HIS A 211 -30.40 -65.83 -51.86
N LEU A 212 -29.24 -66.46 -51.86
CA LEU A 212 -29.06 -67.79 -52.55
C LEU A 212 -28.44 -68.80 -51.58
N ALA A 213 -29.06 -69.03 -50.45
CA ALA A 213 -28.85 -70.21 -49.63
C ALA A 213 -30.21 -70.58 -48.95
N LEU A 214 -31.07 -71.20 -49.74
CA LEU A 214 -32.16 -72.10 -49.33
C LEU A 214 -31.94 -73.43 -49.96
#